data_d9bdfb3de8f02b02d51b7bad6e3aa9e3
#
_entry.id   d9bdfb3de8f02b02d51b7bad6e3aa9e3
#
_cell.length_a   1.000
_cell.length_b   1.000
_cell.length_c   1.000
_cell.angle_alpha   90.00
_cell.angle_beta   90.00
_cell.angle_gamma   90.00
#
_symmetry.space_group_name_H-M   'P 1'
#
loop_
_entity.id
_entity.type
_entity.pdbx_description
1 polymer ?
#
loop_
_entity_poly.entity_id
_entity_poly.type
_entity_poly.pdbx_seq_one_letter_code
_entity_poly.pdbx_strand_id
1 'polypeptide(L)'
;MNQKAFTLIELLVVVTIIGILAAVGVVAYNGYTGAAKVNATKNNFNSILKYTKAELMKCELGMAEKIFENHYSCGTGMGEPFFSLYRALGGNVGGAGQLPIVFRNPYKSNANAVLLIRSNCDSMNQDRYIGSMCLSARNAQKDIILTGCFKTPCSNSANRVYEKIQVVE
;
A
#
# COMPACT_ATOMS: atom_id res chain seq x y z
N MET A 1 -12.35 -26.07 55.59
CA MET A 1 -11.81 -25.66 54.29
C MET A 1 -10.42 -25.06 54.52
N ASN A 2 -9.31 -25.77 54.17
CA ASN A 2 -7.96 -25.24 54.33
C ASN A 2 -7.71 -24.21 53.18
N GLN A 3 -7.81 -22.93 53.51
CA GLN A 3 -7.36 -21.89 52.59
C GLN A 3 -5.82 -21.85 52.62
N LYS A 4 -5.21 -22.28 51.52
CA LYS A 4 -3.76 -22.09 51.33
C LYS A 4 -3.52 -20.62 50.95
N ALA A 5 -2.92 -19.87 51.87
CA ALA A 5 -2.52 -18.49 51.63
C ALA A 5 -1.24 -18.50 50.73
N PHE A 6 -1.20 -17.62 49.74
CA PHE A 6 -0.02 -17.40 48.90
C PHE A 6 1.12 -16.78 49.71
N THR A 7 2.34 -17.26 49.52
CA THR A 7 3.51 -16.67 50.15
C THR A 7 3.99 -15.44 49.37
N LEU A 8 4.58 -14.48 50.06
CA LEU A 8 5.10 -13.26 49.48
C LEU A 8 6.19 -13.53 48.45
N ILE A 9 6.98 -14.59 48.65
CA ILE A 9 8.06 -15.00 47.73
C ILE A 9 7.50 -15.58 46.42
N GLU A 10 6.42 -16.35 46.48
CA GLU A 10 5.76 -16.87 45.27
C GLU A 10 5.25 -15.72 44.37
N LEU A 11 4.66 -14.68 44.97
CA LEU A 11 4.21 -13.52 44.21
C LEU A 11 5.39 -12.77 43.62
N LEU A 12 6.48 -12.58 44.36
CA LEU A 12 7.66 -11.84 43.90
C LEU A 12 8.34 -12.52 42.71
N VAL A 13 8.49 -13.86 42.76
CA VAL A 13 9.07 -14.64 41.66
C VAL A 13 8.22 -14.54 40.41
N VAL A 14 6.90 -14.63 40.53
CA VAL A 14 5.99 -14.52 39.38
C VAL A 14 6.08 -13.14 38.72
N VAL A 15 6.04 -12.05 39.47
CA VAL A 15 6.12 -10.71 38.88
C VAL A 15 7.47 -10.42 38.25
N THR A 16 8.57 -10.96 38.80
CA THR A 16 9.90 -10.80 38.17
C THR A 16 9.99 -11.54 36.85
N ILE A 17 9.47 -12.77 36.76
CA ILE A 17 9.43 -13.53 35.49
C ILE A 17 8.59 -12.82 34.46
N ILE A 18 7.38 -12.35 34.81
CA ILE A 18 6.51 -11.58 33.90
C ILE A 18 7.22 -10.31 33.45
N GLY A 19 7.90 -9.59 34.34
CA GLY A 19 8.65 -8.38 34.00
C GLY A 19 9.73 -8.61 32.95
N ILE A 20 10.51 -9.70 33.10
CA ILE A 20 11.56 -10.07 32.14
C ILE A 20 10.94 -10.44 30.78
N LEU A 21 9.90 -11.28 30.79
CA LEU A 21 9.24 -11.70 29.55
C LEU A 21 8.60 -10.54 28.82
N ALA A 22 7.96 -9.60 29.55
CA ALA A 22 7.37 -8.40 28.97
C ALA A 22 8.42 -7.50 28.31
N ALA A 23 9.59 -7.30 28.95
CA ALA A 23 10.66 -6.48 28.42
C ALA A 23 11.20 -7.00 27.08
N VAL A 24 11.44 -8.31 26.98
CA VAL A 24 11.89 -8.96 25.73
C VAL A 24 10.78 -8.98 24.68
N GLY A 25 9.54 -9.25 25.09
CA GLY A 25 8.38 -9.35 24.21
C GLY A 25 8.09 -8.05 23.46
N VAL A 26 8.18 -6.89 24.12
CA VAL A 26 7.92 -5.59 23.49
C VAL A 26 8.92 -5.28 22.38
N VAL A 27 10.19 -5.55 22.57
CA VAL A 27 11.23 -5.29 21.56
C VAL A 27 11.02 -6.18 20.33
N ALA A 28 10.78 -7.48 20.54
CA ALA A 28 10.52 -8.43 19.47
C ALA A 28 9.24 -8.07 18.69
N TYR A 29 8.17 -7.68 19.39
CA TYR A 29 6.89 -7.28 18.77
C TYR A 29 7.04 -6.05 17.88
N ASN A 30 7.77 -5.03 18.33
CA ASN A 30 7.99 -3.81 17.52
C ASN A 30 8.78 -4.11 16.24
N GLY A 31 9.80 -4.97 16.31
CA GLY A 31 10.54 -5.42 15.13
C GLY A 31 9.66 -6.17 14.14
N TYR A 32 8.85 -7.10 14.62
CA TYR A 32 7.93 -7.88 13.79
C TYR A 32 6.87 -7.01 13.12
N THR A 33 6.22 -6.12 13.85
CA THR A 33 5.19 -5.23 13.30
C THR A 33 5.77 -4.27 12.25
N GLY A 34 7.00 -3.79 12.45
CA GLY A 34 7.71 -2.98 11.46
C GLY A 34 7.94 -3.74 10.15
N ALA A 35 8.47 -4.95 10.22
CA ALA A 35 8.68 -5.80 9.07
C ALA A 35 7.36 -6.18 8.36
N ALA A 36 6.30 -6.47 9.13
CA ALA A 36 4.98 -6.75 8.58
C ALA A 36 4.42 -5.58 7.77
N LYS A 37 4.54 -4.33 8.25
CA LYS A 37 4.11 -3.13 7.54
C LYS A 37 4.88 -2.92 6.23
N VAL A 38 6.20 -3.14 6.23
CA VAL A 38 7.04 -3.11 5.04
C VAL A 38 6.55 -4.11 4.00
N ASN A 39 6.35 -5.36 4.42
CA ASN A 39 5.90 -6.43 3.53
C ASN A 39 4.48 -6.18 3.00
N ALA A 40 3.56 -5.70 3.84
CA ALA A 40 2.22 -5.34 3.42
C ALA A 40 2.23 -4.22 2.37
N THR A 41 3.09 -3.20 2.53
CA THR A 41 3.23 -2.13 1.53
C THR A 41 3.76 -2.66 0.20
N LYS A 42 4.78 -3.52 0.23
CA LYS A 42 5.33 -4.14 -0.99
C LYS A 42 4.31 -5.06 -1.67
N ASN A 43 3.53 -5.81 -0.89
CA ASN A 43 2.47 -6.66 -1.43
C ASN A 43 1.36 -5.85 -2.09
N ASN A 44 0.93 -4.74 -1.48
CA ASN A 44 -0.01 -3.81 -2.07
C ASN A 44 0.51 -3.27 -3.42
N PHE A 45 1.79 -2.85 -3.46
CA PHE A 45 2.43 -2.38 -4.70
C PHE A 45 2.40 -3.45 -5.79
N ASN A 46 2.83 -4.67 -5.48
CA ASN A 46 2.86 -5.77 -6.44
C ASN A 46 1.45 -6.15 -6.92
N SER A 47 0.45 -6.09 -6.06
CA SER A 47 -0.94 -6.38 -6.43
C SER A 47 -1.49 -5.32 -7.39
N ILE A 48 -1.23 -4.04 -7.12
CA ILE A 48 -1.62 -2.94 -8.01
C ILE A 48 -0.91 -3.06 -9.35
N LEU A 49 0.39 -3.34 -9.34
CA LEU A 49 1.19 -3.51 -10.55
C LEU A 49 0.66 -4.65 -11.42
N LYS A 50 0.40 -5.82 -10.81
CA LYS A 50 -0.15 -6.99 -11.52
C LYS A 50 -1.53 -6.70 -12.09
N TYR A 51 -2.41 -6.09 -11.31
CA TYR A 51 -3.74 -5.69 -11.76
C TYR A 51 -3.65 -4.74 -12.94
N THR A 52 -2.85 -3.68 -12.83
CA THR A 52 -2.68 -2.70 -13.90
C THR A 52 -2.19 -3.33 -15.19
N LYS A 53 -1.13 -4.17 -15.11
CA LYS A 53 -0.56 -4.85 -16.28
C LYS A 53 -1.58 -5.82 -16.90
N ALA A 54 -2.32 -6.57 -16.10
CA ALA A 54 -3.33 -7.52 -16.57
C ALA A 54 -4.50 -6.81 -17.28
N GLU A 55 -4.97 -5.70 -16.74
CA GLU A 55 -6.03 -4.93 -17.36
C GLU A 55 -5.58 -4.31 -18.70
N LEU A 56 -4.39 -3.71 -18.75
CA LEU A 56 -3.86 -3.16 -20.00
C LEU A 56 -3.66 -4.24 -21.08
N MET A 57 -3.18 -5.41 -20.70
CA MET A 57 -3.01 -6.55 -21.62
C MET A 57 -4.33 -6.99 -22.25
N LYS A 58 -5.47 -6.86 -21.54
CA LYS A 58 -6.78 -7.17 -22.14
C LYS A 58 -7.10 -6.25 -23.33
N CYS A 59 -6.71 -4.97 -23.24
CA CYS A 59 -6.86 -4.05 -24.37
C CYS A 59 -5.94 -4.42 -25.54
N GLU A 60 -4.66 -4.70 -25.26
CA GLU A 60 -3.66 -5.03 -26.28
C GLU A 60 -4.05 -6.29 -27.07
N LEU A 61 -4.65 -7.25 -26.39
CA LEU A 61 -5.09 -8.52 -27.01
C LEU A 61 -6.50 -8.44 -27.62
N GLY A 62 -7.17 -7.27 -27.56
CA GLY A 62 -8.55 -7.13 -28.02
C GLY A 62 -9.56 -7.97 -27.25
N MET A 63 -9.22 -8.41 -26.02
CA MET A 63 -10.05 -9.27 -25.20
C MET A 63 -11.18 -8.52 -24.46
N ALA A 64 -11.07 -7.20 -24.36
CA ALA A 64 -12.04 -6.34 -23.72
C ALA A 64 -12.13 -5.00 -24.40
N GLU A 65 -13.35 -4.46 -24.54
CA GLU A 65 -13.57 -3.10 -25.01
C GLU A 65 -13.33 -2.07 -23.90
N LYS A 66 -13.52 -2.49 -22.65
CA LYS A 66 -13.35 -1.66 -21.46
C LYS A 66 -12.61 -2.43 -20.36
N ILE A 67 -11.74 -1.71 -19.68
CA ILE A 67 -10.94 -2.19 -18.55
C ILE A 67 -11.13 -1.31 -17.31
N PHE A 68 -10.45 -1.64 -16.21
CA PHE A 68 -10.54 -0.93 -14.95
C PHE A 68 -11.99 -0.78 -14.46
N GLU A 69 -12.69 -1.90 -14.28
CA GLU A 69 -14.10 -1.93 -13.85
C GLU A 69 -15.02 -1.12 -14.79
N ASN A 70 -14.81 -1.22 -16.09
CA ASN A 70 -15.54 -0.49 -17.14
C ASN A 70 -15.34 1.05 -17.12
N HIS A 71 -14.32 1.53 -16.42
CA HIS A 71 -14.05 2.97 -16.36
C HIS A 71 -13.17 3.50 -17.52
N TYR A 72 -12.50 2.61 -18.25
CA TYR A 72 -11.65 2.98 -19.37
C TYR A 72 -12.02 2.20 -20.63
N SER A 73 -12.23 2.91 -21.73
CA SER A 73 -12.41 2.30 -23.06
C SER A 73 -11.06 2.19 -23.76
N CYS A 74 -10.74 0.99 -24.24
CA CYS A 74 -9.51 0.74 -25.00
C CYS A 74 -9.45 1.65 -26.24
N GLY A 75 -8.28 2.19 -26.57
CA GLY A 75 -8.07 3.08 -27.70
C GLY A 75 -8.40 4.56 -27.48
N THR A 76 -8.89 4.94 -26.30
CA THR A 76 -9.03 6.36 -25.93
C THR A 76 -7.73 6.83 -25.28
N GLY A 77 -7.25 8.03 -25.67
CA GLY A 77 -5.90 8.53 -25.28
C GLY A 77 -5.60 8.52 -23.78
N MET A 78 -4.32 8.59 -23.46
CA MET A 78 -3.66 8.34 -22.16
C MET A 78 -4.15 9.13 -20.93
N GLY A 79 -4.95 10.19 -21.09
CA GLY A 79 -5.47 10.94 -19.93
C GLY A 79 -6.51 10.18 -19.12
N GLU A 80 -7.25 9.29 -19.76
CA GLU A 80 -8.37 8.54 -19.19
C GLU A 80 -7.97 7.26 -18.44
N PRO A 81 -6.98 6.43 -18.88
CA PRO A 81 -6.62 5.20 -18.17
C PRO A 81 -6.17 5.45 -16.75
N PHE A 82 -5.49 6.57 -16.56
CA PHE A 82 -4.97 6.96 -15.26
C PHE A 82 -6.07 7.23 -14.23
N PHE A 83 -7.10 8.01 -14.59
CA PHE A 83 -8.23 8.26 -13.71
C PHE A 83 -9.07 7.01 -13.48
N SER A 84 -9.23 6.20 -14.51
CA SER A 84 -9.97 4.96 -14.46
C SER A 84 -9.29 3.94 -13.55
N LEU A 85 -7.98 3.79 -13.67
CA LEU A 85 -7.17 2.96 -12.77
C LEU A 85 -7.27 3.44 -11.31
N TYR A 86 -7.16 4.75 -11.07
CA TYR A 86 -7.29 5.30 -9.72
C TYR A 86 -8.67 5.02 -9.12
N ARG A 87 -9.73 5.14 -9.91
CA ARG A 87 -11.09 4.77 -9.49
C ARG A 87 -11.19 3.28 -9.15
N ALA A 88 -10.70 2.40 -10.03
CA ALA A 88 -10.72 0.96 -9.83
C ALA A 88 -9.94 0.52 -8.58
N LEU A 89 -8.92 1.27 -8.17
CA LEU A 89 -8.13 1.02 -6.96
C LEU A 89 -8.73 1.65 -5.68
N GLY A 90 -9.96 2.13 -5.73
CA GLY A 90 -10.68 2.68 -4.57
C GLY A 90 -10.34 4.13 -4.26
N GLY A 91 -9.83 4.87 -5.24
CA GLY A 91 -9.58 6.31 -5.14
C GLY A 91 -10.87 7.12 -5.18
N ASN A 92 -11.02 8.09 -4.28
CA ASN A 92 -12.19 8.95 -4.21
C ASN A 92 -11.98 10.17 -5.13
N VAL A 93 -12.60 10.16 -6.31
CA VAL A 93 -12.66 11.31 -7.22
C VAL A 93 -14.05 11.91 -7.14
N GLY A 94 -14.31 12.69 -6.08
CA GLY A 94 -15.52 13.53 -5.99
C GLY A 94 -16.84 12.86 -6.32
N GLY A 95 -17.35 11.99 -5.45
CA GLY A 95 -18.74 11.54 -5.47
C GLY A 95 -18.96 10.10 -5.92
N ALA A 96 -19.55 9.32 -5.01
CA ALA A 96 -20.31 8.09 -5.20
C ALA A 96 -19.68 6.98 -6.07
N GLY A 97 -19.04 6.05 -5.43
CA GLY A 97 -18.64 4.77 -5.97
C GLY A 97 -17.53 4.16 -5.15
N GLN A 98 -17.87 3.42 -4.10
CA GLN A 98 -16.89 2.56 -3.45
C GLN A 98 -16.61 1.40 -4.38
N LEU A 99 -15.40 1.34 -4.91
CA LEU A 99 -14.96 0.22 -5.73
C LEU A 99 -14.42 -0.91 -4.86
N PRO A 100 -14.48 -2.16 -5.33
CA PRO A 100 -14.27 -3.34 -4.49
C PRO A 100 -12.84 -3.53 -3.98
N ILE A 101 -11.85 -2.86 -4.55
CA ILE A 101 -10.45 -3.03 -4.18
C ILE A 101 -9.95 -1.79 -3.41
N VAL A 102 -10.06 -1.82 -2.08
CA VAL A 102 -9.52 -0.76 -1.23
C VAL A 102 -8.20 -1.21 -0.62
N PHE A 103 -7.09 -0.68 -1.14
CA PHE A 103 -5.79 -0.85 -0.52
C PHE A 103 -5.64 0.10 0.67
N ARG A 104 -5.49 -0.46 1.87
CA ARG A 104 -5.26 0.32 3.09
C ARG A 104 -3.77 0.56 3.33
N ASN A 105 -3.44 1.74 3.85
CA ASN A 105 -2.08 2.06 4.24
C ASN A 105 -1.70 1.29 5.52
N PRO A 106 -0.66 0.43 5.51
CA PRO A 106 -0.29 -0.37 6.68
C PRO A 106 0.24 0.45 7.87
N TYR A 107 0.64 1.70 7.63
CA TYR A 107 1.16 2.61 8.65
C TYR A 107 0.09 3.57 9.18
N LYS A 108 -1.03 3.73 8.46
CA LYS A 108 -2.11 4.67 8.80
C LYS A 108 -3.45 3.99 8.58
N SER A 109 -4.06 3.47 9.64
CA SER A 109 -5.28 2.66 9.60
C SER A 109 -6.47 3.33 8.88
N ASN A 110 -6.56 4.65 8.93
CA ASN A 110 -7.66 5.41 8.34
C ASN A 110 -7.34 6.01 6.96
N ALA A 111 -6.20 5.65 6.36
CA ALA A 111 -5.77 6.19 5.07
C ALA A 111 -5.74 5.11 3.99
N ASN A 112 -6.12 5.50 2.78
CA ASN A 112 -5.92 4.67 1.60
C ASN A 112 -4.43 4.61 1.25
N ALA A 113 -3.99 3.48 0.73
CA ALA A 113 -2.61 3.32 0.29
C ALA A 113 -2.34 4.05 -1.04
N VAL A 114 -3.35 4.18 -1.89
CA VAL A 114 -3.19 4.78 -3.22
C VAL A 114 -3.52 6.26 -3.20
N LEU A 115 -2.59 7.07 -3.67
CA LEU A 115 -2.71 8.52 -3.80
C LEU A 115 -2.61 8.90 -5.28
N LEU A 116 -3.51 9.77 -5.71
CA LEU A 116 -3.46 10.38 -7.03
C LEU A 116 -2.64 11.66 -6.98
N ILE A 117 -1.54 11.72 -7.72
CA ILE A 117 -0.76 12.95 -7.89
C ILE A 117 -0.65 13.24 -9.39
N ARG A 118 -1.25 14.36 -9.82
CA ARG A 118 -1.44 14.69 -11.25
C ARG A 118 -0.16 15.03 -12.01
N SER A 119 0.89 15.51 -11.34
CA SER A 119 2.08 16.02 -12.03
C SER A 119 3.24 15.04 -12.05
N ASN A 120 3.67 14.61 -10.90
CA ASN A 120 4.71 13.60 -10.73
C ASN A 120 4.65 13.04 -9.31
N CYS A 121 5.30 11.91 -9.11
CA CYS A 121 5.37 11.27 -7.81
C CYS A 121 6.60 11.68 -6.99
N ASP A 122 7.24 12.80 -7.29
CA ASP A 122 8.47 13.25 -6.61
C ASP A 122 8.24 13.57 -5.13
N SER A 123 7.03 13.99 -4.77
CA SER A 123 6.65 14.21 -3.37
C SER A 123 6.70 12.94 -2.51
N MET A 124 6.75 11.75 -3.10
CA MET A 124 6.87 10.48 -2.38
C MET A 124 8.22 10.29 -1.66
N ASN A 125 9.13 11.24 -1.79
CA ASN A 125 10.38 11.29 -1.04
C ASN A 125 10.22 11.75 0.44
N GLN A 126 9.01 12.14 0.86
CA GLN A 126 8.72 12.61 2.21
C GLN A 126 8.14 11.50 3.08
N ASP A 127 8.57 11.41 4.34
CA ASP A 127 8.17 10.36 5.30
C ASP A 127 6.67 10.34 5.63
N ARG A 128 5.97 11.48 5.42
CA ARG A 128 4.51 11.53 5.56
C ARG A 128 3.76 10.58 4.62
N TYR A 129 4.41 10.13 3.54
CA TYR A 129 3.82 9.21 2.55
C TYR A 129 4.22 7.74 2.76
N ILE A 130 4.82 7.39 3.90
CA ILE A 130 5.14 6.01 4.22
C ILE A 130 3.90 5.11 4.10
N GLY A 131 4.04 3.96 3.46
CA GLY A 131 2.95 3.01 3.21
C GLY A 131 1.98 3.43 2.11
N SER A 132 2.18 4.61 1.50
CA SER A 132 1.38 5.09 0.39
C SER A 132 2.08 4.85 -0.95
N MET A 133 1.26 4.72 -1.99
CA MET A 133 1.67 4.58 -3.38
C MET A 133 1.10 5.72 -4.19
N CYS A 134 1.91 6.24 -5.08
CA CYS A 134 1.53 7.30 -6.00
C CYS A 134 1.39 6.73 -7.41
N LEU A 135 0.30 7.10 -8.06
CA LEU A 135 0.09 6.89 -9.48
C LEU A 135 0.25 8.22 -10.20
N SER A 136 0.99 8.23 -11.29
CA SER A 136 1.17 9.37 -12.18
C SER A 136 1.17 8.89 -13.62
N ALA A 137 0.48 9.61 -14.52
CA ALA A 137 0.54 9.38 -15.96
C ALA A 137 1.38 10.44 -16.64
N ARG A 138 2.22 10.03 -17.57
CA ARG A 138 2.98 10.91 -18.44
C ARG A 138 2.48 10.78 -19.86
N ASN A 139 1.57 11.67 -20.22
CA ASN A 139 0.87 11.60 -21.53
C ASN A 139 1.82 11.64 -22.73
N ALA A 140 2.89 12.44 -22.64
CA ALA A 140 3.87 12.54 -23.74
C ALA A 140 4.68 11.25 -23.98
N GLN A 141 4.88 10.43 -22.94
CA GLN A 141 5.63 9.16 -23.01
C GLN A 141 4.72 7.92 -23.04
N LYS A 142 3.41 8.09 -22.99
CA LYS A 142 2.44 6.99 -22.94
C LYS A 142 2.78 5.98 -21.84
N ASP A 143 3.10 6.46 -20.63
CA ASP A 143 3.44 5.60 -19.51
C ASP A 143 2.70 5.96 -18.22
N ILE A 144 2.47 4.95 -17.40
CA ILE A 144 1.98 5.05 -16.04
C ILE A 144 3.14 4.78 -15.09
N ILE A 145 3.41 5.71 -14.19
CA ILE A 145 4.39 5.55 -13.13
C ILE A 145 3.68 5.14 -11.86
N LEU A 146 4.13 4.04 -11.27
CA LEU A 146 3.75 3.61 -9.94
C LEU A 146 4.97 3.69 -9.03
N THR A 147 4.90 4.47 -7.96
CA THR A 147 5.95 4.54 -6.95
C THR A 147 5.36 4.52 -5.55
N GLY A 148 6.12 4.01 -4.59
CA GLY A 148 5.69 3.95 -3.20
C GLY A 148 6.86 3.94 -2.22
N CYS A 149 6.61 4.44 -1.00
CA CYS A 149 7.57 4.38 0.10
C CYS A 149 7.14 3.31 1.10
N PHE A 150 8.02 2.33 1.35
CA PHE A 150 7.74 1.24 2.27
C PHE A 150 8.54 1.31 3.59
N LYS A 151 9.55 2.17 3.68
CA LYS A 151 10.40 2.37 4.86
C LYS A 151 10.91 3.80 4.92
N THR A 152 11.06 4.35 6.11
CA THR A 152 11.70 5.66 6.31
C THR A 152 13.23 5.54 6.36
N PRO A 153 13.98 6.56 5.95
CA PRO A 153 13.48 7.79 5.30
C PRO A 153 13.05 7.54 3.84
N CYS A 154 11.93 8.10 3.43
CA CYS A 154 11.42 8.00 2.06
C CYS A 154 12.29 8.75 1.04
N SER A 155 13.17 9.65 1.50
CA SER A 155 14.17 10.31 0.65
C SER A 155 15.21 9.33 0.09
N ASN A 156 15.47 8.23 0.80
CA ASN A 156 16.36 7.16 0.31
C ASN A 156 15.63 6.31 -0.74
N SER A 157 16.20 6.23 -1.95
CA SER A 157 15.65 5.44 -3.06
C SER A 157 15.54 3.94 -2.74
N ALA A 158 16.44 3.40 -1.91
CA ALA A 158 16.39 2.01 -1.46
C ALA A 158 15.15 1.68 -0.60
N ASN A 159 14.50 2.69 -0.04
CA ASN A 159 13.27 2.56 0.76
C ASN A 159 11.99 2.78 -0.06
N ARG A 160 12.12 2.90 -1.38
CA ARG A 160 11.01 3.09 -2.31
C ARG A 160 10.94 1.95 -3.32
N VAL A 161 9.76 1.72 -3.84
CA VAL A 161 9.50 0.91 -5.04
C VAL A 161 9.10 1.85 -6.17
N TYR A 162 9.51 1.50 -7.39
CA TYR A 162 9.23 2.28 -8.59
C TYR A 162 9.03 1.32 -9.76
N GLU A 163 8.00 1.56 -10.55
CA GLU A 163 7.76 0.84 -11.78
C GLU A 163 7.16 1.78 -12.82
N LYS A 164 7.57 1.57 -14.06
CA LYS A 164 7.08 2.27 -15.22
C LYS A 164 6.35 1.27 -16.12
N ILE A 165 5.10 1.54 -16.41
CA ILE A 165 4.24 0.70 -17.24
C ILE A 165 4.00 1.43 -18.55
N GLN A 166 4.44 0.87 -19.65
CA GLN A 166 4.13 1.37 -21.00
C GLN A 166 2.68 1.04 -21.32
N VAL A 167 1.98 1.98 -21.93
CA VAL A 167 0.63 1.75 -22.45
C VAL A 167 0.75 1.71 -23.97
N VAL A 168 0.42 0.59 -24.56
CA VAL A 168 0.36 0.39 -26.01
C VAL A 168 -1.06 0.76 -26.44
N GLU A 169 -1.17 1.58 -27.47
CA GLU A 169 -2.44 1.98 -28.11
C GLU A 169 -2.74 1.08 -29.31
#